data_a81bdcfe31cb97d2af34cac224ff7515
#
_entry.id   a81bdcfe31cb97d2af34cac224ff7515
#
_cell.length_a   1.000
_cell.length_b   1.000
_cell.length_c   1.000
_cell.angle_alpha   90.00
_cell.angle_beta   90.00
_cell.angle_gamma   90.00
#
_symmetry.space_group_name_H-M   'P 1'
#
loop_
_entity.id
_entity.type
_entity.pdbx_description
1 polymer ?
#
loop_
_entity_poly.entity_id
_entity_poly.type
_entity_poly.pdbx_seq_one_letter_code
_entity_poly.pdbx_strand_id
1 'polypeptide(L)'
;MNKKLSMLLPVIATCGMLAGCGTDYYTKDSTVFVAKNGSVVSTDVEDFDTAAYKQDDLQSYVDKSIDDYNKKNDGSVKLKKLTVEKKKASLTMSYASTDEYSDFNGTKLFSGTIAEALAAGYDFKTDFAAIDDGKAKKCESSEFLDETGYKVVVYEGSSNLHVKGKILYASVDKVKLVDDKTVAIGDKYSLLASQTTGTESVTESTEAVKADATEGTENGADGSVSDDDILNSVKQDNEVTFDFDSEEDNSVPVSYITYVIYK
;
A
#
# COMPACT_ATOMS: atom_id res chain seq x y z
N MET A 1 5.71 63.11 8.03
CA MET A 1 5.16 61.93 8.72
C MET A 1 4.43 61.08 7.70
N ASN A 2 5.12 60.11 7.05
CA ASN A 2 4.51 59.25 6.04
C ASN A 2 4.43 57.83 6.58
N LYS A 3 3.21 57.41 6.96
CA LYS A 3 2.90 56.05 7.39
C LYS A 3 2.79 55.16 6.14
N LYS A 4 3.77 54.28 5.91
CA LYS A 4 3.67 53.21 4.93
C LYS A 4 2.75 52.11 5.52
N LEU A 5 1.55 52.00 4.95
CA LEU A 5 0.61 50.93 5.24
C LEU A 5 1.06 49.68 4.49
N SER A 6 1.62 48.73 5.23
CA SER A 6 2.03 47.44 4.70
C SER A 6 0.78 46.54 4.58
N MET A 7 0.32 46.34 3.36
CA MET A 7 -0.85 45.54 3.05
C MET A 7 -0.41 44.04 3.01
N LEU A 8 -0.65 43.32 4.11
CA LEU A 8 -0.53 41.84 4.11
C LEU A 8 -1.69 41.28 3.28
N LEU A 9 -1.37 40.75 2.11
CA LEU A 9 -2.30 39.89 1.39
C LEU A 9 -2.31 38.51 2.09
N PRO A 10 -3.49 38.01 2.51
CA PRO A 10 -3.60 36.61 2.88
C PRO A 10 -3.60 35.78 1.60
N VAL A 11 -2.59 34.93 1.44
CA VAL A 11 -2.63 33.87 0.46
C VAL A 11 -3.69 32.86 0.94
N ILE A 12 -4.88 32.97 0.38
CA ILE A 12 -5.92 31.96 0.52
C ILE A 12 -5.50 30.81 -0.38
N ALA A 13 -4.89 29.77 0.24
CA ALA A 13 -4.75 28.48 -0.40
C ALA A 13 -6.17 27.94 -0.65
N THR A 14 -6.65 28.11 -1.87
CA THR A 14 -7.85 27.42 -2.34
C THR A 14 -7.54 25.95 -2.46
N CYS A 15 -7.76 25.18 -1.37
CA CYS A 15 -7.98 23.74 -1.45
C CYS A 15 -9.19 23.53 -2.36
N GLY A 16 -8.93 23.23 -3.63
CA GLY A 16 -9.95 22.76 -4.55
C GLY A 16 -10.56 21.46 -3.98
N MET A 17 -11.70 21.60 -3.30
CA MET A 17 -12.52 20.44 -2.95
C MET A 17 -12.99 19.82 -4.26
N LEU A 18 -12.36 18.72 -4.66
CA LEU A 18 -12.96 17.78 -5.58
C LEU A 18 -14.13 17.13 -4.82
N ALA A 19 -15.30 17.77 -4.91
CA ALA A 19 -16.58 17.19 -4.53
C ALA A 19 -16.92 16.08 -5.56
N GLY A 20 -16.21 14.97 -5.47
CA GLY A 20 -16.46 13.72 -6.18
C GLY A 20 -16.80 12.67 -5.16
N CYS A 21 -18.08 12.28 -5.10
CA CYS A 21 -18.68 11.13 -4.43
C CYS A 21 -17.70 10.29 -3.56
N GLY A 22 -17.64 10.63 -2.33
CA GLY A 22 -17.26 10.02 -1.07
C GLY A 22 -16.41 8.74 -1.03
N THR A 23 -15.30 8.61 -1.76
CA THR A 23 -14.33 7.56 -1.43
C THR A 23 -13.39 8.11 -0.36
N ASP A 24 -13.43 7.50 0.82
CA ASP A 24 -12.44 7.77 1.85
C ASP A 24 -11.15 7.01 1.49
N TYR A 25 -10.12 7.76 1.10
CA TYR A 25 -8.80 7.20 0.79
C TYR A 25 -7.94 6.96 2.04
N TYR A 26 -8.39 7.40 3.21
CA TYR A 26 -7.63 7.30 4.46
C TYR A 26 -7.99 6.01 5.21
N THR A 27 -7.49 4.89 4.71
CA THR A 27 -7.75 3.55 5.25
C THR A 27 -6.78 3.19 6.38
N LYS A 28 -7.15 2.19 7.18
CA LYS A 28 -6.29 1.64 8.24
C LYS A 28 -5.29 0.60 7.70
N ASP A 29 -5.59 0.03 6.55
CA ASP A 29 -4.79 -0.97 5.87
C ASP A 29 -4.33 -0.42 4.54
N SER A 30 -3.14 -0.84 4.09
CA SER A 30 -2.61 -0.45 2.78
C SER A 30 -3.61 -0.81 1.69
N THR A 31 -3.98 0.18 0.85
CA THR A 31 -5.05 0.03 -0.14
C THR A 31 -4.73 0.81 -1.42
N VAL A 32 -4.90 0.15 -2.55
CA VAL A 32 -4.82 0.76 -3.89
C VAL A 32 -6.24 0.97 -4.42
N PHE A 33 -6.56 2.20 -4.76
CA PHE A 33 -7.86 2.62 -5.31
C PHE A 33 -7.72 2.91 -6.79
N VAL A 34 -8.43 2.16 -7.61
CA VAL A 34 -8.44 2.34 -9.07
C VAL A 34 -9.74 3.00 -9.51
N ALA A 35 -9.62 4.18 -10.12
CA ALA A 35 -10.76 4.91 -10.65
C ALA A 35 -11.18 4.41 -12.05
N LYS A 36 -12.43 4.72 -12.47
CA LYS A 36 -12.95 4.31 -13.79
C LYS A 36 -12.14 4.84 -14.98
N ASN A 37 -11.46 5.97 -14.80
CA ASN A 37 -10.60 6.59 -15.82
C ASN A 37 -9.15 6.10 -15.78
N GLY A 38 -8.83 5.13 -14.94
CA GLY A 38 -7.48 4.58 -14.77
C GLY A 38 -6.57 5.35 -13.83
N SER A 39 -7.00 6.49 -13.28
CA SER A 39 -6.22 7.16 -12.24
C SER A 39 -6.21 6.34 -10.95
N VAL A 40 -5.12 6.47 -10.16
CA VAL A 40 -4.89 5.67 -8.97
C VAL A 40 -4.67 6.57 -7.76
N VAL A 41 -5.16 6.13 -6.62
CA VAL A 41 -4.74 6.64 -5.30
C VAL A 41 -4.27 5.44 -4.48
N SER A 42 -3.08 5.50 -3.91
CA SER A 42 -2.66 4.53 -2.90
C SER A 42 -2.70 5.15 -1.51
N THR A 43 -2.95 4.32 -0.53
CA THR A 43 -2.65 4.60 0.88
C THR A 43 -1.82 3.44 1.40
N ASP A 44 -0.61 3.74 1.81
CA ASP A 44 0.35 2.79 2.35
C ASP A 44 0.46 3.02 3.85
N VAL A 45 0.27 1.97 4.64
CA VAL A 45 0.25 2.01 6.11
C VAL A 45 1.27 1.01 6.63
N GLU A 46 2.33 1.56 7.25
CA GLU A 46 3.46 0.77 7.71
C GLU A 46 3.79 1.09 9.17
N ASP A 47 4.45 0.16 9.86
CA ASP A 47 4.99 0.42 11.16
C ASP A 47 6.14 1.44 11.06
N PHE A 48 6.14 2.42 11.95
CA PHE A 48 7.11 3.52 11.94
C PHE A 48 7.76 3.67 13.32
N ASP A 49 9.06 3.40 13.38
CA ASP A 49 9.82 3.58 14.62
C ASP A 49 10.16 5.05 14.85
N THR A 50 9.34 5.71 15.65
CA THR A 50 9.53 7.13 16.00
C THR A 50 10.76 7.39 16.91
N ALA A 51 11.41 6.36 17.41
CA ALA A 51 12.66 6.50 18.16
C ALA A 51 13.87 6.59 17.21
N ALA A 52 13.81 5.88 16.06
CA ALA A 52 14.86 5.88 15.06
C ALA A 52 14.68 6.96 14.00
N TYR A 53 13.44 7.28 13.61
CA TYR A 53 13.12 8.15 12.46
C TYR A 53 12.19 9.30 12.84
N LYS A 54 12.31 10.43 12.13
CA LYS A 54 11.42 11.60 12.28
C LYS A 54 10.47 11.70 11.10
N GLN A 55 9.26 12.19 11.37
CA GLN A 55 8.27 12.41 10.31
C GLN A 55 8.77 13.39 9.24
N ASP A 56 9.51 14.43 9.64
CA ASP A 56 10.03 15.46 8.71
C ASP A 56 11.07 14.86 7.74
N ASP A 57 11.86 13.88 8.19
CA ASP A 57 12.82 13.18 7.35
C ASP A 57 12.09 12.31 6.31
N LEU A 58 11.05 11.57 6.73
CA LEU A 58 10.18 10.82 5.83
C LEU A 58 9.47 11.73 4.82
N GLN A 59 8.94 12.88 5.27
CA GLN A 59 8.32 13.88 4.39
C GLN A 59 9.33 14.35 3.31
N SER A 60 10.53 14.71 3.73
CA SER A 60 11.58 15.19 2.83
C SER A 60 12.00 14.13 1.80
N TYR A 61 12.10 12.87 2.24
CA TYR A 61 12.39 11.73 1.36
C TYR A 61 11.28 11.54 0.31
N VAL A 62 10.01 11.54 0.74
CA VAL A 62 8.86 11.38 -0.16
C VAL A 62 8.79 12.52 -1.17
N ASP A 63 8.95 13.78 -0.71
CA ASP A 63 8.92 14.95 -1.60
C ASP A 63 10.04 14.89 -2.64
N LYS A 64 11.27 14.51 -2.23
CA LYS A 64 12.39 14.33 -3.16
C LYS A 64 12.10 13.22 -4.16
N SER A 65 11.58 12.08 -3.72
CA SER A 65 11.28 10.94 -4.60
C SER A 65 10.23 11.32 -5.67
N ILE A 66 9.19 12.06 -5.27
CA ILE A 66 8.17 12.58 -6.19
C ILE A 66 8.78 13.55 -7.20
N ASP A 67 9.58 14.50 -6.72
CA ASP A 67 10.22 15.51 -7.55
C ASP A 67 11.15 14.88 -8.59
N ASP A 68 11.99 13.93 -8.16
CA ASP A 68 12.95 13.25 -9.04
C ASP A 68 12.23 12.41 -10.09
N TYR A 69 11.18 11.68 -9.69
CA TYR A 69 10.35 10.90 -10.62
C TYR A 69 9.65 11.80 -11.65
N ASN A 70 8.96 12.84 -11.19
CA ASN A 70 8.20 13.72 -12.06
C ASN A 70 9.10 14.45 -13.05
N LYS A 71 10.29 14.91 -12.63
CA LYS A 71 11.28 15.54 -13.53
C LYS A 71 11.82 14.59 -14.58
N LYS A 72 12.06 13.31 -14.21
CA LYS A 72 12.61 12.32 -15.11
C LYS A 72 11.61 11.80 -16.14
N ASN A 73 10.36 11.65 -15.75
CA ASN A 73 9.33 10.93 -16.50
C ASN A 73 8.19 11.84 -17.01
N ASP A 74 8.32 13.19 -16.88
CA ASP A 74 7.19 14.13 -17.12
C ASP A 74 5.93 13.71 -16.36
N GLY A 75 6.14 13.17 -15.14
CA GLY A 75 5.12 12.57 -14.32
C GLY A 75 4.28 13.60 -13.55
N SER A 76 3.22 13.10 -12.94
CA SER A 76 2.26 13.92 -12.17
C SER A 76 1.95 13.34 -10.79
N VAL A 77 2.82 12.48 -10.27
CA VAL A 77 2.71 11.90 -8.93
C VAL A 77 2.62 13.00 -7.88
N LYS A 78 1.70 12.85 -6.93
CA LYS A 78 1.49 13.85 -5.86
C LYS A 78 1.28 13.18 -4.52
N LEU A 79 1.94 13.72 -3.50
CA LEU A 79 1.59 13.45 -2.12
C LEU A 79 0.24 14.10 -1.80
N LYS A 80 -0.71 13.33 -1.30
CA LYS A 80 -1.99 13.82 -0.79
C LYS A 80 -1.95 14.05 0.71
N LYS A 81 -1.36 13.10 1.43
CA LYS A 81 -1.27 13.17 2.90
C LYS A 81 -0.17 12.25 3.41
N LEU A 82 0.57 12.72 4.39
CA LEU A 82 1.45 11.91 5.23
C LEU A 82 1.10 12.16 6.69
N THR A 83 0.90 11.11 7.46
CA THR A 83 0.71 11.20 8.92
C THR A 83 1.51 10.10 9.60
N VAL A 84 2.03 10.41 10.79
CA VAL A 84 2.64 9.43 11.67
C VAL A 84 1.92 9.50 13.01
N GLU A 85 1.18 8.44 13.32
CA GLU A 85 0.39 8.32 14.54
C GLU A 85 0.51 6.92 15.14
N LYS A 86 0.69 6.81 16.45
CA LYS A 86 0.71 5.53 17.18
C LYS A 86 1.71 4.52 16.59
N LYS A 87 2.91 4.97 16.21
CA LYS A 87 3.95 4.17 15.57
C LYS A 87 3.57 3.59 14.20
N LYS A 88 2.67 4.23 13.50
CA LYS A 88 2.34 3.92 12.10
C LYS A 88 2.50 5.16 11.24
N ALA A 89 3.16 5.02 10.11
CA ALA A 89 3.12 5.99 9.03
C ALA A 89 1.96 5.62 8.10
N SER A 90 1.23 6.63 7.65
CA SER A 90 0.22 6.50 6.60
C SER A 90 0.51 7.51 5.51
N LEU A 91 0.85 7.00 4.33
CA LEU A 91 1.21 7.77 3.15
C LEU A 91 0.13 7.61 2.08
N THR A 92 -0.55 8.71 1.73
CA THR A 92 -1.54 8.70 0.65
C THR A 92 -1.01 9.47 -0.55
N MET A 93 -0.93 8.78 -1.69
CA MET A 93 -0.39 9.30 -2.95
C MET A 93 -1.43 9.25 -4.07
N SER A 94 -1.24 10.05 -5.12
CA SER A 94 -2.08 9.98 -6.32
C SER A 94 -1.25 9.97 -7.60
N TYR A 95 -1.73 9.20 -8.56
CA TYR A 95 -1.10 8.91 -9.85
C TYR A 95 -2.12 9.15 -10.98
N ALA A 96 -1.68 9.67 -12.11
CA ALA A 96 -2.57 9.94 -13.24
C ALA A 96 -3.04 8.65 -13.92
N SER A 97 -2.26 7.57 -13.85
CA SER A 97 -2.56 6.29 -14.50
C SER A 97 -2.03 5.09 -13.70
N THR A 98 -2.45 3.90 -14.11
CA THR A 98 -1.87 2.63 -13.60
C THR A 98 -0.42 2.44 -13.98
N ASP A 99 -0.01 2.97 -15.16
CA ASP A 99 1.38 2.90 -15.60
C ASP A 99 2.28 3.79 -14.72
N GLU A 100 1.83 5.03 -14.42
CA GLU A 100 2.55 5.92 -13.50
C GLU A 100 2.67 5.32 -12.09
N TYR A 101 1.60 4.67 -11.59
CA TYR A 101 1.65 3.93 -10.34
C TYR A 101 2.69 2.79 -10.40
N SER A 102 2.66 2.02 -11.48
CA SER A 102 3.55 0.87 -11.66
C SER A 102 5.02 1.29 -11.73
N ASP A 103 5.31 2.33 -12.50
CA ASP A 103 6.67 2.86 -12.67
C ASP A 103 7.23 3.46 -11.38
N PHE A 104 6.39 4.19 -10.64
CA PHE A 104 6.83 4.82 -9.39
C PHE A 104 7.07 3.81 -8.27
N ASN A 105 6.20 2.79 -8.14
CA ASN A 105 6.23 1.83 -7.03
C ASN A 105 6.95 0.51 -7.39
N GLY A 106 7.34 0.28 -8.63
CA GLY A 106 7.91 -0.99 -9.09
C GLY A 106 6.94 -2.18 -9.01
N THR A 107 5.64 -1.92 -8.94
CA THR A 107 4.59 -2.93 -8.74
C THR A 107 3.59 -2.85 -9.89
N LYS A 108 3.39 -3.95 -10.62
CA LYS A 108 2.51 -3.94 -11.79
C LYS A 108 1.03 -3.75 -11.41
N LEU A 109 0.42 -2.79 -12.05
CA LEU A 109 -1.01 -2.50 -11.96
C LEU A 109 -1.54 -2.20 -13.36
N PHE A 110 -2.55 -2.94 -13.77
CA PHE A 110 -3.25 -2.70 -15.03
C PHE A 110 -4.74 -2.45 -14.76
N SER A 111 -5.35 -1.57 -15.53
CA SER A 111 -6.81 -1.37 -15.53
C SER A 111 -7.30 -1.09 -16.93
N GLY A 112 -8.26 -1.87 -17.39
CA GLY A 112 -8.82 -1.74 -18.73
C GLY A 112 -10.04 -2.62 -18.93
N THR A 113 -10.42 -2.84 -20.20
CA THR A 113 -11.36 -3.89 -20.60
C THR A 113 -10.67 -5.24 -20.60
N ILE A 114 -11.44 -6.33 -20.63
CA ILE A 114 -10.90 -7.69 -20.74
C ILE A 114 -10.10 -7.85 -22.05
N ALA A 115 -10.60 -7.28 -23.16
CA ALA A 115 -9.90 -7.31 -24.45
C ALA A 115 -8.54 -6.59 -24.39
N GLU A 116 -8.46 -5.44 -23.72
CA GLU A 116 -7.20 -4.71 -23.51
C GLU A 116 -6.23 -5.52 -22.63
N ALA A 117 -6.73 -6.20 -21.61
CA ALA A 117 -5.90 -7.06 -20.77
C ALA A 117 -5.32 -8.26 -21.55
N LEU A 118 -6.14 -8.91 -22.39
CA LEU A 118 -5.66 -9.99 -23.27
C LEU A 118 -4.61 -9.46 -24.26
N ALA A 119 -4.83 -8.27 -24.84
CA ALA A 119 -3.86 -7.63 -25.75
C ALA A 119 -2.56 -7.26 -25.02
N ALA A 120 -2.61 -6.93 -23.74
CA ALA A 120 -1.46 -6.68 -22.88
C ALA A 120 -0.74 -7.96 -22.40
N GLY A 121 -1.26 -9.15 -22.77
CA GLY A 121 -0.62 -10.45 -22.49
C GLY A 121 -1.09 -11.13 -21.20
N TYR A 122 -2.11 -10.64 -20.53
CA TYR A 122 -2.73 -11.33 -19.39
C TYR A 122 -3.59 -12.49 -19.89
N ASP A 123 -3.40 -13.69 -19.36
CA ASP A 123 -3.92 -14.93 -19.95
C ASP A 123 -5.14 -15.54 -19.21
N PHE A 124 -5.53 -15.00 -18.08
CA PHE A 124 -6.65 -15.44 -17.25
C PHE A 124 -6.66 -16.94 -16.92
N LYS A 125 -5.47 -17.55 -16.79
CA LYS A 125 -5.27 -19.00 -16.52
C LYS A 125 -5.21 -19.34 -15.04
N THR A 126 -5.83 -18.55 -14.19
CA THR A 126 -5.97 -18.85 -12.75
C THR A 126 -7.40 -19.31 -12.44
N ASP A 127 -7.62 -19.85 -11.25
CA ASP A 127 -8.96 -20.15 -10.76
C ASP A 127 -9.72 -18.86 -10.46
N PHE A 128 -10.99 -18.80 -10.90
CA PHE A 128 -11.88 -17.68 -10.67
C PHE A 128 -13.10 -18.06 -9.85
N ALA A 129 -13.69 -17.07 -9.20
CA ALA A 129 -15.01 -17.18 -8.61
C ALA A 129 -15.89 -16.02 -9.05
N ALA A 130 -17.14 -16.34 -9.39
CA ALA A 130 -18.24 -15.38 -9.55
C ALA A 130 -18.70 -14.92 -8.17
N ILE A 131 -19.01 -13.62 -8.05
CA ILE A 131 -19.43 -12.99 -6.79
C ILE A 131 -20.84 -12.45 -6.97
N ASP A 132 -21.78 -12.98 -6.20
CA ASP A 132 -23.17 -12.52 -6.15
C ASP A 132 -23.63 -12.40 -4.69
N ASP A 133 -24.17 -11.23 -4.34
CA ASP A 133 -24.61 -10.87 -3.00
C ASP A 133 -23.60 -11.22 -1.88
N GLY A 134 -22.32 -10.93 -2.14
CA GLY A 134 -21.22 -11.19 -1.20
C GLY A 134 -20.82 -12.67 -1.08
N LYS A 135 -21.42 -13.55 -1.89
CA LYS A 135 -21.06 -14.98 -1.96
C LYS A 135 -20.22 -15.24 -3.21
N ALA A 136 -19.19 -16.04 -3.04
CA ALA A 136 -18.34 -16.44 -4.15
C ALA A 136 -18.64 -17.90 -4.55
N LYS A 137 -18.64 -18.20 -5.83
CA LYS A 137 -18.82 -19.55 -6.38
C LYS A 137 -17.77 -19.76 -7.47
N LYS A 138 -17.04 -20.88 -7.43
CA LYS A 138 -16.07 -21.22 -8.47
C LYS A 138 -16.73 -21.15 -9.85
N CYS A 139 -16.04 -20.54 -10.81
CA CYS A 139 -16.48 -20.39 -12.20
C CYS A 139 -15.30 -20.57 -13.17
N GLU A 140 -15.62 -20.72 -14.44
CA GLU A 140 -14.62 -20.74 -15.52
C GLU A 140 -14.43 -19.33 -16.09
N SER A 141 -13.24 -19.00 -16.56
CA SER A 141 -12.96 -17.69 -17.16
C SER A 141 -13.82 -17.42 -18.42
N SER A 142 -14.26 -18.46 -19.12
CA SER A 142 -15.19 -18.33 -20.26
C SER A 142 -16.52 -17.65 -19.91
N GLU A 143 -16.91 -17.59 -18.63
CA GLU A 143 -18.14 -16.93 -18.21
C GLU A 143 -18.09 -15.39 -18.36
N PHE A 144 -16.88 -14.81 -18.46
CA PHE A 144 -16.73 -13.36 -18.54
C PHE A 144 -15.80 -12.87 -19.66
N LEU A 145 -15.01 -13.75 -20.29
CA LEU A 145 -14.01 -13.31 -21.28
C LEU A 145 -14.61 -12.60 -22.50
N ASP A 146 -15.84 -12.95 -22.90
CA ASP A 146 -16.54 -12.33 -24.04
C ASP A 146 -17.40 -11.11 -23.66
N GLU A 147 -17.40 -10.73 -22.37
CA GLU A 147 -18.23 -9.63 -21.87
C GLU A 147 -17.62 -8.26 -22.14
N THR A 148 -18.14 -7.55 -23.13
CA THR A 148 -17.60 -6.26 -23.58
C THR A 148 -17.83 -5.09 -22.62
N GLY A 149 -18.80 -5.24 -21.69
CA GLY A 149 -19.13 -4.20 -20.69
C GLY A 149 -18.34 -4.28 -19.39
N TYR A 150 -17.51 -5.32 -19.23
CA TYR A 150 -16.74 -5.55 -18.02
C TYR A 150 -15.36 -4.90 -18.09
N LYS A 151 -14.89 -4.45 -16.93
CA LYS A 151 -13.53 -3.98 -16.73
C LYS A 151 -12.78 -4.96 -15.84
N VAL A 152 -11.47 -4.97 -15.98
CA VAL A 152 -10.57 -5.76 -15.15
C VAL A 152 -9.48 -4.87 -14.57
N VAL A 153 -9.14 -5.12 -13.32
CA VAL A 153 -7.86 -4.72 -12.72
C VAL A 153 -7.02 -5.97 -12.54
N VAL A 154 -5.77 -5.88 -12.98
CA VAL A 154 -4.73 -6.90 -12.69
C VAL A 154 -3.68 -6.22 -11.81
N TYR A 155 -3.44 -6.79 -10.65
CA TYR A 155 -2.56 -6.20 -9.65
C TYR A 155 -1.56 -7.22 -9.12
N GLU A 156 -0.30 -6.84 -9.12
CA GLU A 156 0.83 -7.65 -8.66
C GLU A 156 1.37 -7.06 -7.34
N GLY A 157 0.58 -7.21 -6.26
CA GLY A 157 0.94 -6.67 -4.96
C GLY A 157 0.08 -7.24 -3.82
N SER A 158 0.39 -6.83 -2.59
CA SER A 158 -0.24 -7.36 -1.36
C SER A 158 -1.21 -6.38 -0.67
N SER A 159 -1.31 -5.14 -1.15
CA SER A 159 -2.26 -4.16 -0.60
C SER A 159 -3.69 -4.51 -0.99
N ASN A 160 -4.66 -4.10 -0.19
CA ASN A 160 -6.06 -4.20 -0.58
C ASN A 160 -6.30 -3.48 -1.91
N LEU A 161 -7.21 -4.00 -2.71
CA LEU A 161 -7.55 -3.41 -4.00
C LEU A 161 -9.01 -2.97 -4.01
N HIS A 162 -9.23 -1.67 -4.25
CA HIS A 162 -10.56 -1.07 -4.37
C HIS A 162 -10.82 -0.60 -5.80
N VAL A 163 -11.97 -0.98 -6.36
CA VAL A 163 -12.42 -0.57 -7.70
C VAL A 163 -13.70 0.28 -7.64
N LYS A 164 -13.93 1.12 -8.66
CA LYS A 164 -15.10 2.02 -8.73
C LYS A 164 -16.37 1.38 -9.29
N GLY A 165 -16.48 0.05 -9.24
CA GLY A 165 -17.65 -0.68 -9.70
C GLY A 165 -17.96 -1.87 -8.80
N LYS A 166 -19.10 -2.54 -8.99
CA LYS A 166 -19.42 -3.78 -8.29
C LYS A 166 -18.51 -4.90 -8.84
N ILE A 167 -17.81 -5.58 -7.95
CA ILE A 167 -16.99 -6.74 -8.29
C ILE A 167 -17.92 -7.89 -8.64
N LEU A 168 -17.69 -8.51 -9.80
CA LEU A 168 -18.48 -9.62 -10.32
C LEU A 168 -17.69 -10.93 -10.30
N TYR A 169 -16.38 -10.86 -10.56
CA TYR A 169 -15.48 -12.02 -10.50
C TYR A 169 -14.13 -11.60 -9.93
N ALA A 170 -13.45 -12.53 -9.30
CA ALA A 170 -12.05 -12.34 -8.91
C ALA A 170 -11.31 -13.68 -8.92
N SER A 171 -9.97 -13.61 -8.98
CA SER A 171 -9.12 -14.77 -8.73
C SER A 171 -9.37 -15.34 -7.33
N VAL A 172 -9.29 -16.66 -7.18
CA VAL A 172 -9.65 -17.37 -5.94
C VAL A 172 -8.56 -17.27 -4.89
N ASP A 173 -7.32 -17.52 -5.29
CA ASP A 173 -6.21 -17.66 -4.37
C ASP A 173 -5.73 -16.33 -3.83
N LYS A 174 -5.47 -16.31 -2.52
CA LYS A 174 -4.93 -15.15 -1.79
C LYS A 174 -5.85 -13.91 -1.79
N VAL A 175 -7.12 -14.10 -2.12
CA VAL A 175 -8.13 -13.04 -2.19
C VAL A 175 -9.26 -13.30 -1.20
N LYS A 176 -9.71 -12.23 -0.54
CA LYS A 176 -10.90 -12.21 0.30
C LYS A 176 -11.74 -11.00 -0.07
N LEU A 177 -13.04 -11.20 -0.28
CA LEU A 177 -13.98 -10.10 -0.46
C LEU A 177 -14.16 -9.34 0.87
N VAL A 178 -13.93 -8.02 0.84
CA VAL A 178 -14.15 -7.12 1.98
C VAL A 178 -15.54 -6.49 1.87
N ASP A 179 -15.87 -5.98 0.70
CA ASP A 179 -17.17 -5.45 0.33
C ASP A 179 -17.41 -5.59 -1.19
N ASP A 180 -18.48 -5.00 -1.73
CA ASP A 180 -18.84 -5.10 -3.15
C ASP A 180 -17.86 -4.43 -4.12
N LYS A 181 -16.86 -3.71 -3.61
CA LYS A 181 -15.85 -2.96 -4.39
C LYS A 181 -14.42 -3.20 -3.95
N THR A 182 -14.21 -3.93 -2.86
CA THR A 182 -12.89 -4.08 -2.25
C THR A 182 -12.57 -5.55 -2.01
N VAL A 183 -11.37 -5.95 -2.40
CA VAL A 183 -10.76 -7.22 -2.01
C VAL A 183 -9.52 -6.98 -1.14
N ALA A 184 -9.33 -7.83 -0.14
CA ALA A 184 -8.07 -7.96 0.59
C ALA A 184 -7.22 -9.04 -0.07
N ILE A 185 -5.89 -8.79 -0.14
CA ILE A 185 -4.93 -9.71 -0.75
C ILE A 185 -3.94 -10.17 0.32
N GLY A 186 -3.64 -11.46 0.34
CA GLY A 186 -2.68 -12.04 1.28
C GLY A 186 -2.76 -13.56 1.38
N ASP A 187 -1.67 -14.19 1.80
CA ASP A 187 -1.47 -15.66 1.82
C ASP A 187 -2.56 -16.44 2.56
N LYS A 188 -3.10 -15.85 3.60
CA LYS A 188 -4.12 -16.49 4.45
C LYS A 188 -5.52 -16.50 3.85
N TYR A 189 -5.71 -15.90 2.69
CA TYR A 189 -7.03 -15.73 2.10
C TYR A 189 -7.28 -16.71 0.95
N SER A 190 -8.53 -17.14 0.82
CA SER A 190 -9.10 -17.76 -0.38
C SER A 190 -10.54 -17.32 -0.50
N LEU A 191 -10.93 -16.86 -1.68
CA LEU A 191 -12.25 -16.33 -1.94
C LEU A 191 -13.36 -17.39 -1.73
N LEU A 192 -13.04 -18.67 -1.89
CA LEU A 192 -13.97 -19.78 -1.66
C LEU A 192 -13.99 -20.28 -0.21
N ALA A 193 -12.92 -20.10 0.56
CA ALA A 193 -12.86 -20.56 1.96
C ALA A 193 -13.75 -19.76 2.90
N SER A 194 -14.06 -18.50 2.55
CA SER A 194 -14.88 -17.60 3.39
C SER A 194 -16.37 -17.99 3.48
N GLN A 195 -16.80 -19.06 2.83
CA GLN A 195 -18.22 -19.47 2.80
C GLN A 195 -18.56 -20.60 3.75
N THR A 196 -17.59 -21.21 4.42
CA THR A 196 -17.81 -22.43 5.23
C THR A 196 -18.10 -22.14 6.70
N THR A 197 -18.03 -20.88 7.16
CA THR A 197 -18.26 -20.54 8.57
C THR A 197 -19.21 -19.36 8.75
N GLY A 198 -20.51 -19.67 8.70
CA GLY A 198 -21.44 -18.99 9.58
C GLY A 198 -21.14 -19.45 11.01
N THR A 199 -20.72 -18.51 11.88
CA THR A 199 -20.54 -18.68 13.33
C THR A 199 -19.24 -19.37 13.76
N GLU A 200 -18.15 -18.61 13.89
CA GLU A 200 -17.17 -18.89 14.92
C GLU A 200 -16.80 -17.60 15.67
N SER A 201 -17.20 -17.63 16.94
CA SER A 201 -16.82 -16.68 17.97
C SER A 201 -15.29 -16.69 18.14
N VAL A 202 -14.70 -15.51 18.19
CA VAL A 202 -13.32 -15.30 18.60
C VAL A 202 -13.16 -15.84 20.02
N THR A 203 -12.54 -16.98 20.18
CA THR A 203 -12.03 -17.44 21.48
C THR A 203 -10.58 -17.01 21.57
N GLU A 204 -10.37 -15.97 22.34
CA GLU A 204 -9.07 -15.50 22.77
C GLU A 204 -8.45 -16.58 23.69
N SER A 205 -7.47 -17.34 23.19
CA SER A 205 -6.70 -18.25 24.03
C SER A 205 -5.52 -17.50 24.63
N THR A 206 -5.71 -17.05 25.84
CA THR A 206 -4.67 -16.67 26.79
C THR A 206 -3.93 -17.93 27.24
N GLU A 207 -2.76 -18.23 26.68
CA GLU A 207 -1.81 -19.15 27.32
C GLU A 207 -0.87 -18.37 28.22
N ALA A 208 -1.04 -18.60 29.52
CA ALA A 208 -0.14 -18.18 30.55
C ALA A 208 1.09 -19.08 30.56
N VAL A 209 2.26 -18.56 30.21
CA VAL A 209 3.55 -19.23 30.43
C VAL A 209 4.09 -18.82 31.80
N LYS A 210 4.20 -19.82 32.66
CA LYS A 210 4.83 -19.73 33.97
C LYS A 210 6.31 -19.46 33.84
N ALA A 211 6.77 -18.48 34.61
CA ALA A 211 8.19 -18.28 34.89
C ALA A 211 8.77 -19.46 35.70
N ASP A 212 9.92 -19.94 35.31
CA ASP A 212 10.83 -20.66 36.20
C ASP A 212 12.18 -19.97 36.19
N ALA A 213 12.64 -19.65 37.39
CA ALA A 213 13.87 -18.95 37.66
C ALA A 213 15.01 -19.97 37.91
N THR A 214 16.17 -19.74 37.30
CA THR A 214 17.42 -20.33 37.83
C THR A 214 18.57 -19.32 37.66
N GLU A 215 19.17 -19.04 38.80
CA GLU A 215 20.37 -18.24 38.99
C GLU A 215 21.62 -18.92 38.38
N GLY A 216 22.62 -18.09 38.02
CA GLY A 216 24.00 -18.59 38.01
C GLY A 216 25.00 -17.83 37.14
N THR A 217 25.68 -16.91 37.75
CA THR A 217 27.14 -16.75 37.88
C THR A 217 27.88 -15.85 36.88
N GLU A 218 28.50 -14.86 37.47
CA GLU A 218 29.50 -13.89 36.98
C GLU A 218 30.66 -14.49 36.18
N ASN A 219 31.17 -13.73 35.19
CA ASN A 219 32.60 -13.40 35.14
C ASN A 219 32.84 -12.22 34.17
N GLY A 220 33.59 -11.24 34.67
CA GLY A 220 33.91 -10.01 33.98
C GLY A 220 35.05 -10.15 32.96
N ALA A 221 35.12 -9.20 32.05
CA ALA A 221 36.35 -8.73 31.43
C ALA A 221 36.18 -7.26 31.04
N ASP A 222 36.95 -6.45 31.69
CA ASP A 222 37.28 -5.06 31.44
C ASP A 222 37.85 -4.85 30.03
N GLY A 223 37.37 -3.83 29.32
CA GLY A 223 37.87 -3.40 28.05
C GLY A 223 37.49 -1.93 27.81
N SER A 224 38.20 -1.02 28.47
CA SER A 224 38.09 0.42 28.24
C SER A 224 38.51 0.77 26.82
N VAL A 225 37.60 1.32 26.04
CA VAL A 225 37.88 2.00 24.78
C VAL A 225 37.86 3.51 25.06
N SER A 226 38.96 4.19 24.76
CA SER A 226 39.17 5.61 25.02
C SER A 226 38.35 6.49 24.05
N ASP A 227 37.85 7.61 24.61
CA ASP A 227 36.99 8.61 23.92
C ASP A 227 37.62 9.40 22.78
N ASP A 228 38.84 9.09 22.33
CA ASP A 228 39.54 9.88 21.29
C ASP A 228 39.40 9.35 19.87
N ASP A 229 38.78 8.18 19.63
CA ASP A 229 38.64 7.62 18.28
C ASP A 229 37.30 7.97 17.58
N ILE A 230 36.37 8.69 18.24
CA ILE A 230 35.07 9.02 17.72
C ILE A 230 35.04 10.35 16.93
N LEU A 231 36.09 11.16 16.99
CA LEU A 231 36.08 12.54 16.48
C LEU A 231 36.66 12.74 15.07
N ASN A 232 37.12 11.69 14.38
CA ASN A 232 37.78 11.82 13.08
C ASN A 232 37.04 11.22 11.88
N SER A 233 35.80 10.72 12.01
CA SER A 233 35.03 10.17 10.90
C SER A 233 33.82 11.01 10.47
N VAL A 234 33.66 12.23 10.97
CA VAL A 234 32.54 13.12 10.58
C VAL A 234 33.06 14.25 9.71
N LYS A 235 33.45 13.91 8.49
CA LYS A 235 33.52 14.85 7.36
C LYS A 235 33.61 14.06 6.08
N GLN A 236 32.45 13.65 5.52
CA GLN A 236 32.19 13.61 4.09
C GLN A 236 30.76 13.13 3.83
N ASP A 237 30.04 13.98 3.10
CA ASP A 237 28.83 13.71 2.34
C ASP A 237 27.57 13.33 3.11
N ASN A 238 26.73 14.36 3.34
CA ASN A 238 25.32 14.24 3.75
C ASN A 238 24.49 13.67 2.59
N GLU A 239 24.73 12.45 2.17
CA GLU A 239 23.76 11.64 1.49
C GLU A 239 23.14 10.71 2.53
N VAL A 240 21.98 11.08 3.05
CA VAL A 240 21.19 10.20 3.93
C VAL A 240 20.64 9.10 3.01
N THR A 241 21.44 8.06 2.80
CA THR A 241 20.94 6.80 2.28
C THR A 241 20.16 6.13 3.42
N PHE A 242 18.86 5.99 3.27
CA PHE A 242 18.07 5.08 4.10
C PHE A 242 18.42 3.66 3.66
N ASP A 243 19.47 3.09 4.25
CA ASP A 243 19.68 1.65 4.19
C ASP A 243 18.60 1.01 5.06
N PHE A 244 17.57 0.49 4.41
CA PHE A 244 16.69 -0.49 5.01
C PHE A 244 17.45 -1.82 5.13
N ASP A 245 18.49 -1.87 5.95
CA ASP A 245 19.00 -3.14 6.46
C ASP A 245 18.00 -3.68 7.50
N SER A 246 16.87 -4.17 6.98
CA SER A 246 16.11 -5.17 7.71
C SER A 246 16.97 -6.43 7.77
N GLU A 247 17.21 -6.94 8.95
CA GLU A 247 17.72 -8.30 9.16
C GLU A 247 17.07 -9.21 8.12
N GLU A 248 17.90 -9.99 7.43
CA GLU A 248 17.49 -10.84 6.30
C GLU A 248 16.34 -11.77 6.67
N ASP A 249 15.12 -11.26 6.64
CA ASP A 249 14.00 -12.10 6.26
C ASP A 249 14.13 -12.32 4.75
N ASN A 250 14.76 -13.45 4.37
CA ASN A 250 14.88 -13.91 3.00
C ASN A 250 13.52 -14.33 2.40
N SER A 251 12.42 -13.78 2.87
CA SER A 251 11.15 -13.83 2.17
C SER A 251 11.22 -12.82 1.02
N VAL A 252 11.61 -13.30 -0.15
CA VAL A 252 11.34 -12.63 -1.42
C VAL A 252 9.87 -12.22 -1.36
N PRO A 253 9.51 -10.91 -1.50
CA PRO A 253 8.12 -10.51 -1.49
C PRO A 253 7.43 -11.29 -2.61
N VAL A 254 6.56 -12.22 -2.21
CA VAL A 254 5.85 -13.06 -3.16
C VAL A 254 4.84 -12.16 -3.83
N SER A 255 5.15 -11.74 -5.03
CA SER A 255 4.26 -10.96 -5.89
C SER A 255 3.07 -11.83 -6.28
N TYR A 256 1.87 -11.38 -5.97
CA TYR A 256 0.63 -12.08 -6.26
C TYR A 256 -0.08 -11.42 -7.42
N ILE A 257 -0.39 -12.18 -8.45
CA ILE A 257 -1.22 -11.67 -9.54
C ILE A 257 -2.68 -11.86 -9.16
N THR A 258 -3.35 -10.77 -8.87
CA THR A 258 -4.78 -10.74 -8.56
C THR A 258 -5.56 -10.12 -9.72
N TYR A 259 -6.61 -10.82 -10.16
CA TYR A 259 -7.57 -10.32 -11.14
C TYR A 259 -8.87 -9.95 -10.44
N VAL A 260 -9.38 -8.76 -10.71
CA VAL A 260 -10.71 -8.31 -10.25
C VAL A 260 -11.49 -7.80 -11.45
N ILE A 261 -12.59 -8.49 -11.78
CA ILE A 261 -13.49 -8.12 -12.87
C ILE A 261 -14.73 -7.43 -12.29
N TYR A 262 -15.08 -6.28 -12.81
CA TYR A 262 -16.13 -5.43 -12.25
C TYR A 262 -16.91 -4.64 -13.32
N LYS A 263 -18.04 -4.07 -12.91
CA LYS A 263 -18.91 -3.24 -13.77
C LYS A 263 -19.37 -1.97 -13.07
#